data_c3dc2aff3842e2d6ce517b598746996f
#
_entry.id   c3dc2aff3842e2d6ce517b598746996f
#
_cell.length_a   1.000
_cell.length_b   1.000
_cell.length_c   1.000
_cell.angle_alpha   90.00
_cell.angle_beta   90.00
_cell.angle_gamma   90.00
#
_symmetry.space_group_name_H-M   'P 1'
#
loop_
_entity.id
_entity.type
_entity.pdbx_description
1 polymer ?
#
loop_
_entity_poly.entity_id
_entity_poly.type
_entity_poly.pdbx_seq_one_letter_code
_entity_poly.pdbx_strand_id
1 'polypeptide(L)'
;MDELAFGLNTFYFVVMGALVMWMAAGFTMLEAGLVRKKNTAEIVTKNIGLYSIACTMFMICGYSALYASSGNGVIPDFTFDFMNTEPGSTEVEYVDGAVYAAGASDFFFQVVFVATAVSIISGAVAERMNQWPFFALAAFVAAIVYPVQGYWNWGCLLYTSPSPRDSSK
;
A
#
# COMPACT_ATOMS: atom_id res chain seq x y z
N MET A 1 -24.30 -18.81 0.86
CA MET A 1 -24.16 -17.50 0.17
C MET A 1 -22.90 -16.79 0.59
N ASP A 2 -22.46 -16.99 1.81
CA ASP A 2 -21.28 -16.32 2.37
C ASP A 2 -19.96 -16.72 1.70
N GLU A 3 -19.78 -18.02 1.37
CA GLU A 3 -18.59 -18.48 0.64
C GLU A 3 -18.46 -17.89 -0.77
N LEU A 4 -19.58 -17.70 -1.47
CA LEU A 4 -19.56 -17.07 -2.78
C LEU A 4 -19.23 -15.58 -2.69
N ALA A 5 -19.74 -14.90 -1.69
CA ALA A 5 -19.41 -13.49 -1.43
C ALA A 5 -17.95 -13.32 -1.07
N PHE A 6 -17.40 -14.18 -0.20
CA PHE A 6 -15.99 -14.21 0.15
C PHE A 6 -15.09 -14.45 -1.08
N GLY A 7 -15.43 -15.44 -1.91
CA GLY A 7 -14.69 -15.72 -3.14
C GLY A 7 -14.72 -14.55 -4.12
N LEU A 8 -15.88 -13.90 -4.27
CA LEU A 8 -16.05 -12.75 -5.16
C LEU A 8 -15.24 -11.53 -4.67
N ASN A 9 -15.27 -11.25 -3.37
CA ASN A 9 -14.51 -10.15 -2.79
C ASN A 9 -12.99 -10.38 -2.90
N THR A 10 -12.54 -11.60 -2.61
CA THR A 10 -11.12 -11.99 -2.78
C THR A 10 -10.68 -11.82 -4.24
N PHE A 11 -11.47 -12.28 -5.18
CA PHE A 11 -11.21 -12.10 -6.61
C PHE A 11 -11.19 -10.62 -7.01
N TYR A 12 -12.12 -9.82 -6.48
CA TYR A 12 -12.17 -8.38 -6.72
C TYR A 12 -10.87 -7.69 -6.27
N PHE A 13 -10.36 -7.98 -5.06
CA PHE A 13 -9.10 -7.42 -4.57
C PHE A 13 -7.92 -7.78 -5.47
N VAL A 14 -7.84 -9.03 -5.92
CA VAL A 14 -6.76 -9.47 -6.81
C VAL A 14 -6.81 -8.76 -8.16
N VAL A 15 -7.99 -8.68 -8.79
CA VAL A 15 -8.16 -8.02 -10.09
C VAL A 15 -7.88 -6.52 -9.98
N MET A 16 -8.42 -5.86 -8.97
CA MET A 16 -8.19 -4.43 -8.77
C MET A 16 -6.73 -4.13 -8.41
N GLY A 17 -6.10 -4.99 -7.60
CA GLY A 17 -4.66 -4.90 -7.33
C GLY A 17 -3.83 -5.03 -8.61
N ALA A 18 -4.16 -5.95 -9.50
CA ALA A 18 -3.48 -6.10 -10.78
C ALA A 18 -3.64 -4.84 -11.68
N LEU A 19 -4.82 -4.22 -11.69
CA LEU A 19 -5.04 -2.96 -12.41
C LEU A 19 -4.23 -1.80 -11.82
N VAL A 20 -4.12 -1.72 -10.50
CA VAL A 20 -3.26 -0.73 -9.81
C VAL A 20 -1.78 -0.99 -10.10
N MET A 21 -1.35 -2.24 -10.16
CA MET A 21 0.01 -2.60 -10.59
C MET A 21 0.29 -2.10 -12.02
N TRP A 22 -0.69 -2.16 -12.90
CA TRP A 22 -0.58 -1.60 -14.26
C TRP A 22 -0.42 -0.08 -14.27
N MET A 23 -0.97 0.62 -13.28
CA MET A 23 -0.77 2.05 -13.09
C MET A 23 0.72 2.38 -12.85
N ALA A 24 1.46 1.56 -12.12
CA ALA A 24 2.91 1.76 -11.93
C ALA A 24 3.69 1.68 -13.25
N ALA A 25 3.30 0.78 -14.16
CA ALA A 25 3.86 0.73 -15.52
C ALA A 25 3.53 2.01 -16.31
N GLY A 26 2.31 2.53 -16.19
CA GLY A 26 1.89 3.79 -16.79
C GLY A 26 2.72 4.98 -16.29
N PHE A 27 2.97 5.07 -14.98
CA PHE A 27 3.85 6.10 -14.41
C PHE A 27 5.28 5.98 -14.92
N THR A 28 5.82 4.77 -15.04
CA THR A 28 7.15 4.56 -15.62
C THR A 28 7.23 5.09 -17.05
N MET A 29 6.23 4.82 -17.87
CA MET A 29 6.16 5.33 -19.24
C MET A 29 6.03 6.85 -19.28
N LEU A 30 5.21 7.44 -18.41
CA LEU A 30 5.03 8.88 -18.29
C LEU A 30 6.35 9.57 -17.90
N GLU A 31 7.02 9.09 -16.87
CA GLU A 31 8.31 9.63 -16.44
C GLU A 31 9.37 9.50 -17.53
N ALA A 32 9.45 8.32 -18.18
CA ALA A 32 10.39 8.08 -19.27
C ALA A 32 10.17 9.05 -20.47
N GLY A 33 8.93 9.46 -20.70
CA GLY A 33 8.57 10.43 -21.74
C GLY A 33 8.87 11.88 -21.36
N LEU A 34 8.86 12.21 -20.08
CA LEU A 34 9.07 13.59 -19.59
C LEU A 34 10.56 13.92 -19.36
N VAL A 35 11.41 12.93 -19.18
CA VAL A 35 12.85 13.14 -18.96
C VAL A 35 13.63 13.20 -20.26
N ARG A 36 14.87 13.72 -20.17
CA ARG A 36 15.77 13.77 -21.33
C ARG A 36 16.13 12.37 -21.79
N LYS A 37 16.24 12.14 -23.08
CA LYS A 37 16.54 10.83 -23.70
C LYS A 37 17.73 10.08 -23.06
N LYS A 38 18.76 10.81 -22.63
CA LYS A 38 19.93 10.22 -21.99
C LYS A 38 19.65 9.61 -20.59
N ASN A 39 18.60 10.08 -19.93
CA ASN A 39 18.24 9.68 -18.56
C ASN A 39 17.10 8.64 -18.54
N THR A 40 16.51 8.31 -19.69
CA THR A 40 15.36 7.40 -19.77
C THR A 40 15.67 6.01 -19.18
N ALA A 41 16.84 5.45 -19.47
CA ALA A 41 17.24 4.14 -18.94
C ALA A 41 17.40 4.16 -17.41
N GLU A 42 17.94 5.25 -16.86
CA GLU A 42 18.09 5.45 -15.42
C GLU A 42 16.73 5.52 -14.72
N ILE A 43 15.77 6.25 -15.31
CA ILE A 43 14.41 6.38 -14.78
C ILE A 43 13.69 5.03 -14.76
N VAL A 44 13.77 4.25 -15.83
CA VAL A 44 13.16 2.91 -15.88
C VAL A 44 13.76 2.00 -14.80
N THR A 45 15.08 1.98 -14.68
CA THR A 45 15.76 1.19 -13.64
C THR A 45 15.37 1.66 -12.24
N LYS A 46 15.31 2.97 -12.02
CA LYS A 46 14.85 3.56 -10.77
C LYS A 46 13.44 3.12 -10.41
N ASN A 47 12.51 3.11 -11.36
CA ASN A 47 11.12 2.71 -11.11
C ASN A 47 10.98 1.22 -10.76
N ILE A 48 11.75 0.34 -11.39
CA ILE A 48 11.80 -1.08 -11.00
C ILE A 48 12.37 -1.24 -9.59
N GLY A 49 13.45 -0.53 -9.29
CA GLY A 49 14.10 -0.57 -7.98
C GLY A 49 13.19 -0.04 -6.85
N LEU A 50 12.55 1.10 -7.06
CA LEU A 50 11.61 1.67 -6.07
C LEU A 50 10.44 0.73 -5.78
N TYR A 51 9.89 0.09 -6.84
CA TYR A 51 8.78 -0.84 -6.69
C TYR A 51 9.17 -2.02 -5.80
N SER A 52 10.32 -2.63 -6.07
CA SER A 52 10.85 -3.73 -5.27
C SER A 52 11.12 -3.34 -3.82
N ILE A 53 11.73 -2.16 -3.60
CA ILE A 53 12.03 -1.64 -2.25
C ILE A 53 10.72 -1.34 -1.50
N ALA A 54 9.76 -0.67 -2.14
CA ALA A 54 8.49 -0.34 -1.52
C ALA A 54 7.71 -1.59 -1.10
N CYS A 55 7.62 -2.59 -1.97
CA CYS A 55 6.96 -3.87 -1.67
C CYS A 55 7.65 -4.59 -0.49
N THR A 56 8.99 -4.65 -0.50
CA THR A 56 9.75 -5.33 0.56
C THR A 56 9.61 -4.63 1.91
N MET A 57 9.73 -3.31 1.94
CA MET A 57 9.62 -2.53 3.18
C MET A 57 8.21 -2.57 3.76
N PHE A 58 7.20 -2.51 2.90
CA PHE A 58 5.81 -2.64 3.34
C PHE A 58 5.51 -4.03 3.87
N MET A 59 6.08 -5.08 3.26
CA MET A 59 5.95 -6.45 3.75
C MET A 59 6.58 -6.65 5.14
N ILE A 60 7.75 -6.02 5.39
CA ILE A 60 8.49 -6.21 6.64
C ILE A 60 7.81 -5.54 7.84
N CYS A 61 7.31 -4.33 7.69
CA CYS A 61 6.77 -3.56 8.80
C CYS A 61 5.53 -2.72 8.45
N GLY A 62 5.31 -2.40 7.18
CA GLY A 62 4.26 -1.47 6.79
C GLY A 62 2.87 -2.07 6.95
N TYR A 63 2.68 -3.33 6.58
CA TYR A 63 1.37 -3.98 6.65
C TYR A 63 0.88 -4.16 8.09
N SER A 64 1.74 -4.59 8.99
CA SER A 64 1.41 -4.74 10.41
C SER A 64 1.10 -3.40 11.07
N ALA A 65 1.81 -2.33 10.68
CA ALA A 65 1.54 -0.99 11.18
C ALA A 65 0.22 -0.40 10.63
N LEU A 66 -0.14 -0.73 9.38
CA LEU A 66 -1.38 -0.27 8.75
C LEU A 66 -2.63 -0.76 9.49
N TYR A 67 -2.62 -2.01 9.94
CA TYR A 67 -3.72 -2.68 10.64
C TYR A 67 -3.45 -2.90 12.13
N ALA A 68 -2.52 -2.14 12.73
CA ALA A 68 -2.24 -2.25 14.15
C ALA A 68 -3.49 -1.97 14.98
N SER A 69 -3.93 -2.96 15.77
CA SER A 69 -5.03 -2.80 16.73
C SER A 69 -4.58 -2.14 18.03
N SER A 70 -3.27 -2.16 18.31
CA SER A 70 -2.63 -1.54 19.46
C SER A 70 -1.82 -0.32 19.02
N GLY A 71 -2.03 0.80 19.67
CA GLY A 71 -1.33 2.04 19.39
C GLY A 71 -1.90 3.16 20.22
N ASN A 72 -1.19 4.30 20.31
CA ASN A 72 -1.63 5.48 21.04
C ASN A 72 -2.75 6.27 20.31
N GLY A 73 -3.42 5.66 19.33
CA GLY A 73 -4.45 6.30 18.51
C GLY A 73 -3.88 7.22 17.43
N VAL A 74 -2.66 7.74 17.57
CA VAL A 74 -2.01 8.63 16.58
C VAL A 74 -0.88 7.92 15.85
N ILE A 75 -0.12 7.08 16.55
CA ILE A 75 1.01 6.34 15.98
C ILE A 75 0.70 4.85 16.13
N PRO A 76 0.71 4.06 15.03
CA PRO A 76 0.54 2.62 15.09
C PRO A 76 1.74 1.97 15.76
N ASP A 77 1.53 0.81 16.38
CA ASP A 77 2.64 -0.03 16.82
C ASP A 77 3.30 -0.67 15.60
N PHE A 78 4.60 -0.42 15.47
CA PHE A 78 5.41 -1.07 14.44
C PHE A 78 5.90 -2.42 14.95
N THR A 79 5.19 -3.48 14.64
CA THR A 79 5.66 -4.84 14.86
C THR A 79 6.39 -5.32 13.62
N PHE A 80 7.57 -5.90 13.78
CA PHE A 80 8.32 -6.54 12.69
C PHE A 80 7.81 -7.97 12.48
N ASP A 81 6.51 -8.14 12.42
CA ASP A 81 5.91 -9.41 12.06
C ASP A 81 5.95 -9.55 10.54
N PHE A 82 6.89 -10.37 10.11
CA PHE A 82 7.05 -10.80 8.74
C PHE A 82 5.80 -11.60 8.34
N MET A 83 4.83 -10.90 7.75
CA MET A 83 3.52 -11.45 7.43
C MET A 83 3.05 -12.40 8.56
N ASN A 84 2.33 -11.89 9.52
CA ASN A 84 1.64 -12.73 10.50
C ASN A 84 0.55 -13.54 9.77
N THR A 85 1.00 -14.36 8.85
CA THR A 85 0.24 -15.25 7.99
C THR A 85 0.38 -16.66 8.55
N GLU A 86 -0.11 -16.86 9.75
CA GLU A 86 -0.65 -18.20 10.03
C GLU A 86 -1.70 -18.44 8.92
N PRO A 87 -1.59 -19.54 8.17
CA PRO A 87 -2.62 -19.91 7.21
C PRO A 87 -3.96 -20.00 7.96
N GLY A 88 -4.82 -19.03 7.80
CA GLY A 88 -6.11 -18.93 8.49
C GLY A 88 -6.28 -17.72 9.42
N SER A 89 -5.21 -16.97 9.77
CA SER A 89 -5.33 -15.76 10.61
C SER A 89 -5.44 -14.45 9.82
N THR A 90 -5.39 -14.51 8.51
CA THR A 90 -5.46 -13.36 7.60
C THR A 90 -6.83 -13.21 6.96
N GLU A 91 -7.83 -13.29 7.80
CA GLU A 91 -9.19 -12.97 7.40
C GLU A 91 -9.43 -11.51 7.73
N VAL A 92 -9.71 -10.69 6.74
CA VAL A 92 -10.10 -9.29 6.97
C VAL A 92 -11.49 -9.33 7.58
N GLU A 93 -11.55 -9.21 8.91
CA GLU A 93 -12.79 -9.20 9.67
C GLU A 93 -13.43 -7.81 9.56
N TYR A 94 -14.64 -7.75 9.05
CA TYR A 94 -15.47 -6.56 9.08
C TYR A 94 -16.45 -6.60 10.26
N VAL A 95 -16.93 -5.42 10.64
CA VAL A 95 -17.72 -4.94 11.77
C VAL A 95 -18.79 -5.86 12.40
N ASP A 96 -18.99 -7.09 11.97
CA ASP A 96 -19.94 -8.05 12.58
C ASP A 96 -19.36 -9.49 12.69
N GLY A 97 -18.04 -9.65 12.69
CA GLY A 97 -17.39 -10.96 12.76
C GLY A 97 -17.50 -11.78 11.47
N ALA A 98 -17.96 -11.16 10.37
CA ALA A 98 -18.02 -11.80 9.06
C ALA A 98 -16.70 -11.56 8.32
N VAL A 99 -16.05 -12.64 7.91
CA VAL A 99 -14.85 -12.62 7.08
C VAL A 99 -15.20 -12.10 5.69
N TYR A 100 -14.60 -10.96 5.32
CA TYR A 100 -14.92 -10.28 4.07
C TYR A 100 -14.12 -10.79 2.87
N ALA A 101 -12.82 -11.00 3.03
CA ALA A 101 -11.90 -11.43 1.99
C ALA A 101 -10.65 -12.09 2.58
N ALA A 102 -9.88 -12.80 1.75
CA ALA A 102 -8.60 -13.37 2.17
C ALA A 102 -7.56 -12.27 2.44
N GLY A 103 -6.86 -12.33 3.57
CA GLY A 103 -5.85 -11.34 3.95
C GLY A 103 -4.69 -11.24 2.96
N ALA A 104 -4.33 -12.34 2.30
CA ALA A 104 -3.32 -12.32 1.24
C ALA A 104 -3.75 -11.48 0.02
N SER A 105 -5.04 -11.44 -0.31
CA SER A 105 -5.58 -10.60 -1.39
C SER A 105 -5.61 -9.13 -1.00
N ASP A 106 -5.93 -8.82 0.26
CA ASP A 106 -5.85 -7.47 0.80
C ASP A 106 -4.39 -6.99 0.86
N PHE A 107 -3.46 -7.81 1.35
CA PHE A 107 -2.03 -7.48 1.33
C PHE A 107 -1.54 -7.14 -0.08
N PHE A 108 -1.89 -7.97 -1.08
CA PHE A 108 -1.53 -7.70 -2.48
C PHE A 108 -2.12 -6.37 -2.96
N PHE A 109 -3.37 -6.10 -2.64
CA PHE A 109 -4.03 -4.85 -2.98
C PHE A 109 -3.33 -3.64 -2.34
N GLN A 110 -3.03 -3.70 -1.05
CA GLN A 110 -2.38 -2.60 -0.33
C GLN A 110 -0.94 -2.36 -0.79
N VAL A 111 -0.15 -3.40 -1.00
CA VAL A 111 1.27 -3.27 -1.39
C VAL A 111 1.44 -2.59 -2.75
N VAL A 112 0.54 -2.84 -3.71
CA VAL A 112 0.61 -2.18 -5.01
C VAL A 112 0.22 -0.69 -4.94
N PHE A 113 -0.64 -0.31 -4.01
CA PHE A 113 -0.94 1.10 -3.74
C PHE A 113 0.26 1.83 -3.12
N VAL A 114 0.95 1.20 -2.18
CA VAL A 114 2.19 1.75 -1.59
C VAL A 114 3.24 1.99 -2.67
N ALA A 115 3.49 1.00 -3.50
CA ALA A 115 4.46 1.10 -4.59
C ALA A 115 4.07 2.21 -5.59
N THR A 116 2.78 2.35 -5.89
CA THR A 116 2.28 3.41 -6.77
C THR A 116 2.42 4.80 -6.14
N ALA A 117 2.13 4.95 -4.84
CA ALA A 117 2.32 6.20 -4.13
C ALA A 117 3.79 6.67 -4.18
N VAL A 118 4.75 5.76 -4.00
CA VAL A 118 6.17 6.05 -4.15
C VAL A 118 6.54 6.40 -5.60
N SER A 119 5.89 5.79 -6.59
CA SER A 119 6.07 6.15 -8.00
C SER A 119 5.66 7.58 -8.31
N ILE A 120 4.60 8.09 -7.69
CA ILE A 120 4.20 9.49 -7.83
C ILE A 120 5.27 10.44 -7.30
N ILE A 121 5.87 10.11 -6.15
CA ILE A 121 6.99 10.88 -5.58
C ILE A 121 8.20 10.84 -6.52
N SER A 122 8.46 9.68 -7.14
CA SER A 122 9.52 9.49 -8.15
C SER A 122 9.41 10.51 -9.28
N GLY A 123 8.20 10.73 -9.81
CA GLY A 123 7.95 11.71 -10.86
C GLY A 123 8.27 13.15 -10.43
N ALA A 124 7.94 13.51 -9.18
CA ALA A 124 8.18 14.85 -8.65
C ALA A 124 9.69 15.17 -8.48
N VAL A 125 10.51 14.16 -8.20
CA VAL A 125 11.97 14.33 -7.99
C VAL A 125 12.81 13.86 -9.19
N ALA A 126 12.16 13.50 -10.30
CA ALA A 126 12.85 13.08 -11.51
C ALA A 126 13.87 14.14 -11.97
N GLU A 127 15.06 13.69 -12.34
CA GLU A 127 16.22 14.53 -12.72
C GLU A 127 16.74 15.52 -11.64
N ARG A 128 16.16 15.53 -10.44
CA ARG A 128 16.53 16.48 -9.37
C ARG A 128 17.23 15.80 -8.19
N MET A 129 17.11 14.50 -8.06
CA MET A 129 17.65 13.72 -6.96
C MET A 129 18.45 12.53 -7.48
N ASN A 130 19.56 12.23 -6.82
CA ASN A 130 20.34 11.03 -7.12
C ASN A 130 19.54 9.78 -6.75
N GLN A 131 19.84 8.67 -7.42
CA GLN A 131 19.09 7.41 -7.30
C GLN A 131 19.18 6.79 -5.89
N TRP A 132 20.34 6.78 -5.26
CA TRP A 132 20.54 6.18 -3.94
C TRP A 132 19.77 6.87 -2.81
N PRO A 133 19.87 8.21 -2.64
CA PRO A 133 19.02 8.92 -1.68
C PRO A 133 17.52 8.74 -1.94
N PHE A 134 17.14 8.60 -3.21
CA PHE A 134 15.76 8.33 -3.57
C PHE A 134 15.28 6.95 -3.08
N PHE A 135 16.11 5.91 -3.20
CA PHE A 135 15.76 4.58 -2.67
C PHE A 135 15.62 4.58 -1.14
N ALA A 136 16.45 5.34 -0.43
CA ALA A 136 16.30 5.52 1.01
C ALA A 136 14.98 6.25 1.35
N LEU A 137 14.63 7.28 0.60
CA LEU A 137 13.34 7.96 0.73
C LEU A 137 12.15 7.02 0.43
N ALA A 138 12.25 6.22 -0.62
CA ALA A 138 11.23 5.24 -0.99
C ALA A 138 11.00 4.22 0.14
N ALA A 139 12.09 3.71 0.72
CA ALA A 139 12.02 2.79 1.86
C ALA A 139 11.36 3.45 3.07
N PHE A 140 11.73 4.68 3.42
CA PHE A 140 11.14 5.43 4.53
C PHE A 140 9.64 5.69 4.32
N VAL A 141 9.26 6.13 3.13
CA VAL A 141 7.85 6.39 2.80
C VAL A 141 7.01 5.11 2.87
N ALA A 142 7.51 4.00 2.31
CA ALA A 142 6.80 2.74 2.30
C ALA A 142 6.71 2.07 3.67
N ALA A 143 7.74 2.24 4.51
CA ALA A 143 7.80 1.63 5.84
C ALA A 143 7.05 2.41 6.91
N ILE A 144 7.04 3.74 6.84
CA ILE A 144 6.58 4.60 7.94
C ILE A 144 5.46 5.54 7.49
N VAL A 145 5.70 6.37 6.48
CA VAL A 145 4.76 7.45 6.14
C VAL A 145 3.43 6.91 5.63
N TYR A 146 3.48 5.97 4.71
CA TYR A 146 2.27 5.39 4.14
C TYR A 146 1.48 4.56 5.15
N PRO A 147 2.10 3.66 5.96
CA PRO A 147 1.38 2.92 6.99
C PRO A 147 0.72 3.81 8.04
N VAL A 148 1.41 4.86 8.51
CA VAL A 148 0.83 5.82 9.47
C VAL A 148 -0.38 6.55 8.86
N GLN A 149 -0.27 7.01 7.64
CA GLN A 149 -1.38 7.67 6.95
C GLN A 149 -2.53 6.68 6.70
N GLY A 150 -2.23 5.45 6.32
CA GLY A 150 -3.22 4.39 6.16
C GLY A 150 -3.90 4.00 7.46
N TYR A 151 -3.15 3.93 8.56
CA TYR A 151 -3.67 3.71 9.90
C TYR A 151 -4.68 4.77 10.31
N TRP A 152 -4.42 6.04 10.01
CA TRP A 152 -5.38 7.11 10.26
C TRP A 152 -6.65 7.02 9.41
N ASN A 153 -6.55 6.54 8.19
CA ASN A 153 -7.65 6.48 7.25
C ASN A 153 -8.49 5.20 7.38
N TRP A 154 -7.84 4.06 7.61
CA TRP A 154 -8.48 2.73 7.67
C TRP A 154 -8.39 2.06 9.04
N GLY A 155 -7.46 2.46 9.88
CA GLY A 155 -7.18 1.86 11.18
C GLY A 155 -7.92 2.49 12.37
N CYS A 156 -9.11 3.07 12.19
CA CYS A 156 -10.02 3.48 13.28
C CYS A 156 -9.94 4.93 13.80
N LEU A 157 -8.96 5.76 13.47
CA LEU A 157 -8.90 7.11 14.06
C LEU A 157 -9.90 8.09 13.42
N LEU A 158 -10.08 8.00 12.11
CA LEU A 158 -11.05 8.80 11.35
C LEU A 158 -12.43 8.13 11.25
N TYR A 159 -12.53 6.85 11.58
CA TYR A 159 -13.80 6.11 11.57
C TYR A 159 -14.70 6.46 12.75
N THR A 160 -14.17 7.05 13.81
CA THR A 160 -14.92 7.61 14.93
C THR A 160 -15.46 9.02 14.65
N SER A 161 -15.05 9.63 13.54
CA SER A 161 -15.66 10.87 13.06
C SER A 161 -16.98 10.49 12.37
N PRO A 162 -18.15 10.91 12.87
CA PRO A 162 -19.42 10.58 12.24
C PRO A 162 -19.38 11.07 10.79
N SER A 163 -19.43 10.12 9.87
CA SER A 163 -19.62 10.42 8.47
C SER A 163 -20.89 11.27 8.32
N PRO A 164 -20.91 12.27 7.42
CA PRO A 164 -22.16 13.01 7.13
C PRO A 164 -23.34 12.10 6.77
N ARG A 165 -23.12 10.82 6.47
CA ARG A 165 -24.15 9.80 6.26
C ARG A 165 -24.70 9.19 7.54
N ASP A 166 -23.94 9.20 8.65
CA ASP A 166 -24.39 8.64 9.93
C ASP A 166 -25.22 9.64 10.77
N SER A 167 -25.16 10.92 10.44
CA SER A 167 -25.97 11.95 11.10
C SER A 167 -27.43 11.98 10.62
N SER A 168 -27.84 11.09 9.71
CA SER A 168 -29.19 10.99 9.16
C SER A 168 -30.01 9.78 9.67
N LYS A 169 -29.56 9.14 10.77
CA LYS A 169 -30.33 8.09 11.46
C LYS A 169 -30.78 8.55 12.84
#